data_6547bf976e74128f1387b9592b83082e
#
_entry.id   6547bf976e74128f1387b9592b83082e
#
_cell.length_a   1.000
_cell.length_b   1.000
_cell.length_c   1.000
_cell.angle_alpha   90.00
_cell.angle_beta   90.00
_cell.angle_gamma   90.00
#
_symmetry.space_group_name_H-M   'P 1'
#
loop_
_entity.id
_entity.type
_entity.pdbx_description
1 polymer ?
#
loop_
_entity_poly.entity_id
_entity_poly.type
_entity_poly.pdbx_seq_one_letter_code
_entity_poly.pdbx_strand_id
1 'polypeptide(L)'
;MGGGSYDPIASRSRSTTYYQTMSREEVFKQHNIDPEMDPKKITVRESRDSEEHPESFPIIIALDETGSMGHIPELIIKNVLPDIMESILNAGVKDPQVMFMGIGDCCFMEQAPLQVGQFESSDELMEKWLTKVYLEGKGGGNRHESYPLAWYFADHHIVTDAWEKRKQKGVLITIGDESCQKILLKEQLSKYLNDNVEEDIVSSKLLESVRERWNVFHIHCNGGSYRASQTNWEKLLGTGLVVSMANDGSDIKDIIPKLILGCYRKPENDE
;
A
#
# COMPACT_ATOMS: atom_id res chain seq x y z
N MET A 1 -9.91 -15.35 2.26
CA MET A 1 -10.45 -13.97 2.34
C MET A 1 -11.24 -13.85 3.62
N GLY A 2 -11.01 -12.79 4.39
CA GLY A 2 -11.79 -12.52 5.60
C GLY A 2 -13.22 -12.14 5.23
N GLY A 3 -14.22 -12.75 5.89
CA GLY A 3 -15.59 -12.29 5.83
C GLY A 3 -15.77 -11.03 6.69
N GLY A 4 -16.95 -10.43 6.63
CA GLY A 4 -17.31 -9.22 7.36
C GLY A 4 -17.12 -7.95 6.53
N SER A 5 -17.76 -6.89 6.97
CA SER A 5 -17.72 -5.57 6.35
C SER A 5 -17.04 -4.56 7.27
N TYR A 6 -16.54 -3.47 6.70
CA TYR A 6 -15.94 -2.38 7.48
C TYR A 6 -16.99 -1.67 8.33
N ASP A 7 -16.77 -1.60 9.64
CA ASP A 7 -17.56 -0.79 10.56
C ASP A 7 -16.80 0.48 10.95
N PRO A 8 -17.13 1.65 10.35
CA PRO A 8 -16.44 2.90 10.64
C PRO A 8 -16.58 3.34 12.11
N ILE A 9 -17.69 2.99 12.76
CA ILE A 9 -17.96 3.37 14.16
C ILE A 9 -17.08 2.54 15.08
N ALA A 10 -17.02 1.22 14.89
CA ALA A 10 -16.18 0.33 15.67
C ALA A 10 -14.69 0.66 15.48
N SER A 11 -14.23 0.86 14.23
CA SER A 11 -12.86 1.26 13.93
C SER A 11 -12.49 2.60 14.57
N ARG A 12 -13.35 3.61 14.48
CA ARG A 12 -13.14 4.92 15.12
C ARG A 12 -13.08 4.80 16.64
N SER A 13 -13.92 3.96 17.23
CA SER A 13 -13.88 3.69 18.67
C SER A 13 -12.55 3.07 19.08
N ARG A 14 -12.05 2.06 18.36
CA ARG A 14 -10.73 1.46 18.63
C ARG A 14 -9.60 2.45 18.40
N SER A 15 -9.65 3.25 17.34
CA SER A 15 -8.68 4.31 17.07
C SER A 15 -8.56 5.26 18.27
N THR A 16 -9.67 5.80 18.77
CA THR A 16 -9.69 6.83 19.82
C THR A 16 -9.46 6.27 21.23
N THR A 17 -9.99 5.09 21.55
CA THR A 17 -9.95 4.56 22.93
C THR A 17 -8.80 3.58 23.15
N TYR A 18 -8.27 2.98 22.11
CA TYR A 18 -7.23 1.96 22.20
C TYR A 18 -5.92 2.46 21.56
N TYR A 19 -5.88 2.67 20.25
CA TYR A 19 -4.62 2.99 19.57
C TYR A 19 -4.04 4.35 19.96
N GLN A 20 -4.84 5.39 20.17
CA GLN A 20 -4.34 6.72 20.58
C GLN A 20 -3.71 6.70 22.00
N THR A 21 -4.09 5.76 22.85
CA THR A 21 -3.53 5.65 24.20
C THR A 21 -2.26 4.82 24.28
N MET A 22 -1.91 4.10 23.20
CA MET A 22 -0.75 3.22 23.15
C MET A 22 0.48 3.96 22.57
N SER A 23 1.66 3.57 23.04
CA SER A 23 2.91 3.95 22.39
C SER A 23 3.02 3.25 21.02
N ARG A 24 3.95 3.73 20.19
CA ARG A 24 4.23 3.12 18.88
C ARG A 24 4.63 1.65 19.01
N GLU A 25 5.48 1.33 19.99
CA GLU A 25 5.99 -0.02 20.26
C GLU A 25 4.89 -0.95 20.79
N GLU A 26 3.87 -0.39 21.45
CA GLU A 26 2.71 -1.17 21.88
C GLU A 26 1.76 -1.48 20.72
N VAL A 27 1.71 -0.63 19.69
CA VAL A 27 0.91 -0.84 18.48
C VAL A 27 1.66 -1.76 17.52
N PHE A 28 2.91 -1.42 17.17
CA PHE A 28 3.75 -2.17 16.23
C PHE A 28 4.74 -3.03 16.99
N LYS A 29 4.31 -4.25 17.36
CA LYS A 29 5.06 -5.16 18.24
C LYS A 29 6.09 -6.01 17.52
N GLN A 30 6.17 -5.93 16.21
CA GLN A 30 7.07 -6.77 15.44
C GLN A 30 8.52 -6.29 15.59
N HIS A 31 9.43 -7.23 15.83
CA HIS A 31 10.89 -7.02 15.85
C HIS A 31 11.59 -7.64 14.64
N ASN A 32 10.84 -8.32 13.80
CA ASN A 32 11.22 -8.92 12.53
C ASN A 32 9.99 -8.97 11.64
N ILE A 33 10.20 -9.25 10.35
CA ILE A 33 9.08 -9.48 9.44
C ILE A 33 8.15 -10.58 9.97
N ASP A 34 6.85 -10.29 10.02
CA ASP A 34 5.84 -11.31 10.35
C ASP A 34 5.86 -12.40 9.26
N PRO A 35 5.93 -13.70 9.63
CA PRO A 35 5.96 -14.79 8.64
C PRO A 35 4.77 -14.82 7.68
N GLU A 36 3.62 -14.26 8.06
CA GLU A 36 2.44 -14.15 7.18
C GLU A 36 2.55 -12.97 6.19
N MET A 37 3.48 -12.02 6.44
CA MET A 37 3.78 -10.88 5.58
C MET A 37 5.07 -11.06 4.76
N ASP A 38 5.81 -12.13 4.96
CA ASP A 38 7.06 -12.42 4.26
C ASP A 38 6.75 -12.83 2.80
N PRO A 39 7.09 -11.99 1.80
CA PRO A 39 6.74 -12.25 0.40
C PRO A 39 7.36 -13.54 -0.14
N LYS A 40 8.46 -14.03 0.44
CA LYS A 40 9.08 -15.32 0.07
C LYS A 40 8.15 -16.52 0.30
N LYS A 41 7.19 -16.38 1.19
CA LYS A 41 6.24 -17.44 1.58
C LYS A 41 4.88 -17.28 0.92
N ILE A 42 4.71 -16.22 0.15
CA ILE A 42 3.43 -15.86 -0.48
C ILE A 42 3.53 -16.14 -1.97
N THR A 43 2.83 -17.17 -2.43
CA THR A 43 2.74 -17.45 -3.86
C THR A 43 1.79 -16.49 -4.56
N VAL A 44 0.64 -16.20 -3.94
CA VAL A 44 -0.38 -15.30 -4.50
C VAL A 44 -1.19 -14.64 -3.39
N ARG A 45 -1.59 -13.41 -3.63
CA ARG A 45 -2.63 -12.69 -2.88
C ARG A 45 -3.81 -12.45 -3.79
N GLU A 46 -5.01 -12.54 -3.25
CA GLU A 46 -6.21 -12.48 -4.04
C GLU A 46 -7.22 -11.47 -3.47
N SER A 47 -7.84 -10.70 -4.39
CA SER A 47 -9.05 -9.94 -4.10
C SER A 47 -10.18 -10.58 -4.91
N ARG A 48 -11.07 -11.28 -4.24
CA ARG A 48 -12.11 -12.11 -4.85
C ARG A 48 -13.51 -11.66 -4.44
N ASP A 49 -14.42 -11.83 -5.37
CA ASP A 49 -15.85 -11.70 -5.09
C ASP A 49 -16.31 -12.83 -4.17
N SER A 50 -17.30 -12.55 -3.37
CA SER A 50 -17.99 -13.53 -2.52
C SER A 50 -19.49 -13.22 -2.46
N GLU A 51 -20.28 -14.04 -1.79
CA GLU A 51 -21.70 -13.76 -1.57
C GLU A 51 -21.90 -12.47 -0.76
N GLU A 52 -20.99 -12.17 0.20
CA GLU A 52 -21.03 -10.95 1.00
C GLU A 52 -20.45 -9.74 0.25
N HIS A 53 -19.50 -9.97 -0.66
CA HIS A 53 -18.78 -8.95 -1.41
C HIS A 53 -18.78 -9.28 -2.91
N PRO A 54 -19.92 -9.11 -3.62
CA PRO A 54 -20.07 -9.54 -5.01
C PRO A 54 -19.28 -8.69 -6.02
N GLU A 55 -18.83 -7.50 -5.63
CA GLU A 55 -18.13 -6.55 -6.52
C GLU A 55 -16.82 -6.05 -5.89
N SER A 56 -15.97 -6.99 -5.45
CA SER A 56 -14.70 -6.67 -4.80
C SER A 56 -13.90 -5.61 -5.55
N PHE A 57 -13.44 -4.57 -4.84
CA PHE A 57 -12.62 -3.51 -5.39
C PHE A 57 -11.27 -3.44 -4.67
N PRO A 58 -10.17 -3.86 -5.33
CA PRO A 58 -8.86 -3.98 -4.70
C PRO A 58 -8.16 -2.63 -4.57
N ILE A 59 -7.67 -2.37 -3.35
CA ILE A 59 -6.90 -1.18 -3.00
C ILE A 59 -5.63 -1.61 -2.28
N ILE A 60 -4.48 -1.19 -2.77
CA ILE A 60 -3.17 -1.41 -2.13
C ILE A 60 -2.67 -0.08 -1.61
N ILE A 61 -2.31 -0.04 -0.33
CA ILE A 61 -1.63 1.08 0.32
C ILE A 61 -0.26 0.58 0.78
N ALA A 62 0.78 0.99 0.06
CA ALA A 62 2.15 0.58 0.28
C ALA A 62 2.93 1.71 0.97
N LEU A 63 3.32 1.48 2.21
CA LEU A 63 3.86 2.47 3.13
C LEU A 63 5.38 2.30 3.23
N ASP A 64 6.11 3.38 3.01
CA ASP A 64 7.51 3.45 3.36
C ASP A 64 7.66 3.37 4.88
N GLU A 65 8.43 2.41 5.36
CA GLU A 65 8.67 2.12 6.77
C GLU A 65 10.07 2.54 7.25
N THR A 66 10.83 3.20 6.40
CA THR A 66 12.16 3.71 6.74
C THR A 66 12.10 4.77 7.84
N GLY A 67 13.25 5.11 8.42
CA GLY A 67 13.31 5.94 9.61
C GLY A 67 12.62 7.30 9.49
N SER A 68 12.63 7.91 8.29
CA SER A 68 11.99 9.20 8.01
C SER A 68 10.45 9.10 7.97
N MET A 69 9.93 7.93 7.57
CA MET A 69 8.51 7.73 7.28
C MET A 69 7.76 6.90 8.32
N GLY A 70 8.46 6.34 9.29
CA GLY A 70 7.87 5.40 10.25
C GLY A 70 6.70 5.93 11.09
N HIS A 71 6.43 7.24 11.10
CA HIS A 71 5.26 7.81 11.76
C HIS A 71 3.97 7.66 10.94
N ILE A 72 4.06 7.40 9.63
CA ILE A 72 2.87 7.33 8.75
C ILE A 72 1.99 6.10 9.05
N PRO A 73 2.52 4.87 9.21
CA PRO A 73 1.70 3.75 9.65
C PRO A 73 0.97 4.02 10.98
N GLU A 74 1.65 4.67 11.93
CA GLU A 74 1.06 5.06 13.21
C GLU A 74 -0.08 6.08 13.04
N LEU A 75 0.14 7.09 12.20
CA LEU A 75 -0.88 8.09 11.87
C LEU A 75 -2.12 7.43 11.25
N ILE A 76 -1.92 6.50 10.32
CA ILE A 76 -3.01 5.82 9.65
C ILE A 76 -3.85 5.02 10.65
N ILE A 77 -3.24 4.18 11.48
CA ILE A 77 -3.99 3.35 12.43
C ILE A 77 -4.64 4.17 13.54
N LYS A 78 -3.97 5.20 14.02
CA LYS A 78 -4.44 6.02 15.15
C LYS A 78 -5.50 7.05 14.78
N ASN A 79 -5.46 7.56 13.55
CA ASN A 79 -6.23 8.76 13.25
C ASN A 79 -7.02 8.70 11.94
N VAL A 80 -6.50 8.13 10.87
CA VAL A 80 -7.04 8.42 9.53
C VAL A 80 -7.72 7.23 8.83
N LEU A 81 -7.43 6.00 9.20
CA LEU A 81 -8.03 4.83 8.55
C LEU A 81 -9.58 4.84 8.59
N PRO A 82 -10.23 5.14 9.75
CA PRO A 82 -11.69 5.24 9.78
C PRO A 82 -12.24 6.33 8.86
N ASP A 83 -11.56 7.48 8.77
CA ASP A 83 -12.00 8.60 7.91
C ASP A 83 -11.88 8.25 6.42
N ILE A 84 -10.79 7.57 6.03
CA ILE A 84 -10.59 7.09 4.66
C ILE A 84 -11.71 6.13 4.26
N MET A 85 -11.95 5.11 5.09
CA MET A 85 -12.92 4.07 4.79
C MET A 85 -14.36 4.61 4.80
N GLU A 86 -14.72 5.43 5.78
CA GLU A 86 -16.02 6.10 5.81
C GLU A 86 -16.25 6.95 4.57
N SER A 87 -15.23 7.69 4.13
CA SER A 87 -15.32 8.56 2.95
C SER A 87 -15.59 7.76 1.67
N ILE A 88 -14.86 6.67 1.43
CA ILE A 88 -15.04 5.86 0.21
C ILE A 88 -16.35 5.07 0.22
N LEU A 89 -16.77 4.56 1.38
CA LEU A 89 -18.03 3.84 1.53
C LEU A 89 -19.22 4.78 1.32
N ASN A 90 -19.23 5.96 1.94
CA ASN A 90 -20.28 6.96 1.77
C ASN A 90 -20.37 7.48 0.32
N ALA A 91 -19.26 7.49 -0.41
CA ALA A 91 -19.25 7.85 -1.83
C ALA A 91 -19.73 6.71 -2.75
N GLY A 92 -20.04 5.55 -2.19
CA GLY A 92 -20.64 4.41 -2.88
C GLY A 92 -19.63 3.46 -3.52
N VAL A 93 -18.37 3.42 -3.02
CA VAL A 93 -17.46 2.33 -3.36
C VAL A 93 -18.02 1.05 -2.74
N LYS A 94 -18.37 0.09 -3.58
CA LYS A 94 -18.86 -1.21 -3.14
C LYS A 94 -17.69 -2.12 -2.85
N ASP A 95 -17.81 -2.93 -1.81
CA ASP A 95 -16.92 -4.04 -1.46
C ASP A 95 -15.41 -3.71 -1.54
N PRO A 96 -14.94 -2.58 -0.94
CA PRO A 96 -13.53 -2.25 -0.94
C PRO A 96 -12.75 -3.31 -0.16
N GLN A 97 -11.68 -3.82 -0.79
CA GLN A 97 -10.74 -4.74 -0.16
C GLN A 97 -9.37 -4.08 -0.11
N VAL A 98 -8.91 -3.76 1.10
CA VAL A 98 -7.67 -3.03 1.32
C VAL A 98 -6.55 -3.98 1.74
N MET A 99 -5.39 -3.85 1.09
CA MET A 99 -4.15 -4.50 1.49
C MET A 99 -3.11 -3.45 1.86
N PHE A 100 -2.47 -3.64 3.00
CA PHE A 100 -1.30 -2.87 3.40
C PHE A 100 -0.01 -3.59 3.03
N MET A 101 0.96 -2.85 2.52
CA MET A 101 2.34 -3.31 2.30
C MET A 101 3.30 -2.37 3.04
N GLY A 102 4.40 -2.93 3.57
CA GLY A 102 5.56 -2.17 4.05
C GLY A 102 6.65 -2.16 2.98
N ILE A 103 7.29 -1.02 2.79
CA ILE A 103 8.40 -0.82 1.84
C ILE A 103 9.62 -0.32 2.61
N GLY A 104 10.76 -0.97 2.41
CA GLY A 104 12.07 -0.55 2.90
C GLY A 104 13.08 -0.46 1.76
N ASP A 105 14.37 -0.57 2.07
CA ASP A 105 15.46 -0.47 1.10
C ASP A 105 16.23 -1.80 0.94
N CYS A 106 16.00 -2.48 -0.17
CA CYS A 106 16.68 -3.73 -0.50
C CYS A 106 18.19 -3.54 -0.81
N CYS A 107 18.65 -2.31 -0.98
CA CYS A 107 20.06 -2.00 -1.24
C CYS A 107 20.89 -1.90 0.04
N PHE A 108 20.27 -1.72 1.20
CA PHE A 108 20.96 -1.55 2.49
C PHE A 108 20.86 -2.77 3.42
N MET A 109 20.70 -3.97 2.87
CA MET A 109 20.60 -5.22 3.62
C MET A 109 19.52 -5.20 4.71
N GLU A 110 18.45 -4.45 4.49
CA GLU A 110 17.28 -4.52 5.33
C GLU A 110 16.71 -5.93 5.34
N GLN A 111 16.12 -6.31 6.46
CA GLN A 111 15.56 -7.65 6.63
C GLN A 111 14.20 -7.78 5.93
N ALA A 112 13.47 -6.68 5.84
CA ALA A 112 12.10 -6.63 5.38
C ALA A 112 11.85 -5.53 4.34
N PRO A 113 12.60 -5.50 3.19
CA PRO A 113 12.43 -4.44 2.19
C PRO A 113 11.07 -4.48 1.47
N LEU A 114 10.31 -5.54 1.65
CA LEU A 114 8.90 -5.64 1.29
C LEU A 114 8.18 -6.52 2.31
N GLN A 115 7.04 -6.06 2.77
CA GLN A 115 6.10 -6.80 3.61
C GLN A 115 4.73 -6.74 2.96
N VAL A 116 4.02 -7.87 2.89
CA VAL A 116 2.77 -7.96 2.13
C VAL A 116 1.65 -8.50 3.00
N GLY A 117 0.66 -7.67 3.27
CA GLY A 117 -0.56 -8.07 3.97
C GLY A 117 -1.48 -8.94 3.14
N GLN A 118 -2.75 -8.91 3.46
CA GLN A 118 -3.83 -9.56 2.71
C GLN A 118 -4.90 -8.52 2.36
N PHE A 119 -5.67 -8.79 1.30
CA PHE A 119 -6.88 -8.03 1.02
C PHE A 119 -7.97 -8.36 2.03
N GLU A 120 -8.46 -7.34 2.70
CA GLU A 120 -9.47 -7.49 3.75
C GLU A 120 -10.60 -6.48 3.56
N SER A 121 -11.81 -6.87 3.98
CA SER A 121 -13.00 -6.03 3.95
C SER A 121 -13.40 -5.53 5.33
N SER A 122 -13.02 -6.24 6.41
CA SER A 122 -13.38 -5.85 7.77
C SER A 122 -12.34 -4.94 8.41
N ASP A 123 -12.80 -4.05 9.28
CA ASP A 123 -11.99 -3.12 10.04
C ASP A 123 -10.97 -3.81 10.94
N GLU A 124 -11.36 -4.86 11.66
CA GLU A 124 -10.47 -5.60 12.53
C GLU A 124 -9.30 -6.27 11.77
N LEU A 125 -9.59 -6.83 10.60
CA LEU A 125 -8.57 -7.48 9.79
C LEU A 125 -7.65 -6.47 9.10
N MET A 126 -8.18 -5.34 8.63
CA MET A 126 -7.36 -4.25 8.11
C MET A 126 -6.39 -3.71 9.17
N GLU A 127 -6.89 -3.43 10.38
CA GLU A 127 -6.09 -2.99 11.51
C GLU A 127 -5.04 -4.04 11.91
N LYS A 128 -5.41 -5.33 11.94
CA LYS A 128 -4.50 -6.44 12.21
C LYS A 128 -3.32 -6.45 11.22
N TRP A 129 -3.57 -6.34 9.92
CA TRP A 129 -2.50 -6.37 8.93
C TRP A 129 -1.62 -5.11 8.98
N LEU A 130 -2.22 -3.94 9.21
CA LEU A 130 -1.44 -2.71 9.35
C LEU A 130 -0.53 -2.75 10.59
N THR A 131 -1.01 -3.26 11.72
CA THR A 131 -0.22 -3.35 12.96
C THR A 131 0.80 -4.49 12.96
N LYS A 132 0.72 -5.42 11.99
CA LYS A 132 1.73 -6.47 11.78
C LYS A 132 2.96 -5.99 11.01
N VAL A 133 2.93 -4.82 10.42
CA VAL A 133 4.09 -4.26 9.73
C VAL A 133 5.24 -4.10 10.73
N TYR A 134 6.39 -4.67 10.40
CA TYR A 134 7.63 -4.44 11.12
C TYR A 134 8.22 -3.10 10.68
N LEU A 135 8.21 -2.15 11.58
CA LEU A 135 8.81 -0.84 11.33
C LEU A 135 10.32 -0.94 11.60
N GLU A 136 11.10 -1.34 10.60
CA GLU A 136 12.53 -1.55 10.72
C GLU A 136 13.26 -0.25 11.09
N GLY A 137 12.76 0.89 10.63
CA GLY A 137 13.25 2.20 11.02
C GLY A 137 14.69 2.47 10.57
N LYS A 138 15.21 1.63 9.68
CA LYS A 138 16.49 1.82 9.02
C LYS A 138 16.31 2.67 7.78
N GLY A 139 17.29 2.82 7.00
CA GLY A 139 17.31 3.56 5.76
C GLY A 139 18.77 3.85 5.42
N GLY A 140 19.06 3.81 4.16
CA GLY A 140 20.40 4.04 3.69
C GLY A 140 20.53 5.41 3.04
N GLY A 141 21.69 6.00 3.04
CA GLY A 141 21.98 7.30 2.41
C GLY A 141 21.98 7.29 0.88
N ASN A 142 21.33 6.31 0.21
CA ASN A 142 21.29 6.17 -1.25
C ASN A 142 20.21 7.02 -1.94
N ARG A 143 19.30 7.64 -1.17
CA ARG A 143 18.25 8.54 -1.63
C ARG A 143 17.20 7.88 -2.54
N HIS A 144 16.94 6.60 -2.36
CA HIS A 144 15.84 5.90 -3.01
C HIS A 144 15.41 4.71 -2.16
N GLU A 145 14.12 4.35 -2.29
CA GLU A 145 13.56 3.18 -1.65
C GLU A 145 13.02 2.18 -2.67
N SER A 146 12.75 0.97 -2.20
CA SER A 146 12.44 -0.15 -3.06
C SER A 146 10.95 -0.27 -3.42
N TYR A 147 10.29 0.87 -3.72
CA TYR A 147 8.89 0.90 -4.17
C TYR A 147 8.58 -0.06 -5.34
N PRO A 148 9.52 -0.30 -6.29
CA PRO A 148 9.27 -1.25 -7.36
C PRO A 148 9.08 -2.70 -6.89
N LEU A 149 9.50 -3.07 -5.68
CA LEU A 149 9.18 -4.40 -5.12
C LEU A 149 7.67 -4.56 -4.90
N ALA A 150 6.99 -3.51 -4.41
CA ALA A 150 5.53 -3.54 -4.27
C ALA A 150 4.83 -3.61 -5.64
N TRP A 151 5.35 -2.91 -6.65
CA TRP A 151 4.84 -2.98 -8.01
C TRP A 151 5.03 -4.37 -8.63
N TYR A 152 6.22 -4.93 -8.46
CA TYR A 152 6.52 -6.29 -8.94
C TYR A 152 5.58 -7.31 -8.30
N PHE A 153 5.40 -7.23 -6.98
CA PHE A 153 4.47 -8.12 -6.28
C PHE A 153 3.03 -7.95 -6.79
N ALA A 154 2.58 -6.70 -6.99
CA ALA A 154 1.25 -6.42 -7.51
C ALA A 154 1.05 -6.95 -8.94
N ASP A 155 2.10 -6.96 -9.76
CA ASP A 155 2.06 -7.45 -11.13
C ASP A 155 2.11 -8.98 -11.24
N HIS A 156 2.93 -9.65 -10.42
CA HIS A 156 3.23 -11.06 -10.57
C HIS A 156 2.51 -11.96 -9.56
N HIS A 157 2.16 -11.44 -8.39
CA HIS A 157 1.64 -12.22 -7.27
C HIS A 157 0.24 -11.82 -6.81
N ILE A 158 -0.45 -10.95 -7.54
CA ILE A 158 -1.82 -10.55 -7.19
C ILE A 158 -2.80 -10.89 -8.31
N VAL A 159 -3.91 -11.50 -7.92
CA VAL A 159 -5.05 -11.81 -8.79
C VAL A 159 -6.31 -11.16 -8.23
N THR A 160 -7.09 -10.51 -9.10
CA THR A 160 -8.30 -9.80 -8.67
C THR A 160 -9.49 -10.10 -9.57
N ASP A 161 -10.65 -10.40 -8.99
CA ASP A 161 -11.88 -10.58 -9.74
C ASP A 161 -12.36 -9.27 -10.42
N ALA A 162 -12.04 -8.13 -9.83
CA ALA A 162 -12.29 -6.83 -10.46
C ALA A 162 -11.68 -6.75 -11.87
N TRP A 163 -10.44 -7.20 -12.04
CA TRP A 163 -9.79 -7.23 -13.35
C TRP A 163 -10.22 -8.43 -14.21
N GLU A 164 -10.22 -9.64 -13.64
CA GLU A 164 -10.52 -10.84 -14.41
C GLU A 164 -11.95 -10.83 -14.98
N LYS A 165 -12.92 -10.48 -14.16
CA LYS A 165 -14.35 -10.51 -14.52
C LYS A 165 -14.86 -9.20 -15.14
N ARG A 166 -14.40 -8.04 -14.64
CA ARG A 166 -14.98 -6.72 -14.97
C ARG A 166 -14.03 -5.78 -15.70
N LYS A 167 -12.78 -6.18 -15.89
CA LYS A 167 -11.71 -5.30 -16.44
C LYS A 167 -11.59 -3.97 -15.69
N GLN A 168 -11.99 -3.97 -14.42
CA GLN A 168 -11.84 -2.84 -13.52
C GLN A 168 -10.45 -2.89 -12.89
N LYS A 169 -9.66 -1.83 -13.11
CA LYS A 169 -8.36 -1.71 -12.47
C LYS A 169 -8.50 -1.44 -10.98
N GLY A 170 -7.65 -2.06 -10.20
CA GLY A 170 -7.48 -1.70 -8.80
C GLY A 170 -6.73 -0.37 -8.62
N VAL A 171 -6.55 0.03 -7.38
CA VAL A 171 -5.76 1.22 -7.00
C VAL A 171 -4.53 0.78 -6.22
N LEU A 172 -3.36 1.26 -6.61
CA LEU A 172 -2.09 1.06 -5.93
C LEU A 172 -1.49 2.41 -5.59
N ILE A 173 -1.37 2.69 -4.29
CA ILE A 173 -0.83 3.94 -3.76
C ILE A 173 0.45 3.62 -3.00
N THR A 174 1.57 4.20 -3.41
CA THR A 174 2.80 4.23 -2.60
C THR A 174 2.87 5.54 -1.83
N ILE A 175 3.33 5.50 -0.58
CA ILE A 175 3.49 6.68 0.29
C ILE A 175 4.92 6.69 0.79
N GLY A 176 5.65 7.79 0.54
CA GLY A 176 7.03 7.92 0.99
C GLY A 176 7.69 9.23 0.60
N ASP A 177 8.95 9.41 1.00
CA ASP A 177 9.70 10.66 0.86
C ASP A 177 10.92 10.57 -0.05
N GLU A 178 11.36 9.35 -0.40
CA GLU A 178 12.53 9.14 -1.22
C GLU A 178 12.18 8.81 -2.69
N SER A 179 13.19 8.88 -3.56
CA SER A 179 13.02 8.54 -4.97
C SER A 179 12.77 7.04 -5.16
N CYS A 180 12.15 6.70 -6.26
CA CYS A 180 11.95 5.30 -6.67
C CYS A 180 13.27 4.70 -7.17
N GLN A 181 13.62 3.50 -6.72
CA GLN A 181 14.71 2.70 -7.26
C GLN A 181 14.50 2.49 -8.77
N LYS A 182 15.55 2.70 -9.58
CA LYS A 182 15.41 2.68 -11.06
C LYS A 182 15.44 1.29 -11.67
N ILE A 183 16.12 0.35 -11.02
CA ILE A 183 16.33 -1.02 -11.52
C ILE A 183 16.19 -1.96 -10.33
N LEU A 184 15.30 -2.94 -10.44
CA LEU A 184 15.26 -4.10 -9.57
C LEU A 184 16.23 -5.15 -10.11
N LEU A 185 17.25 -5.49 -9.32
CA LEU A 185 18.17 -6.54 -9.69
C LEU A 185 17.51 -7.91 -9.53
N LYS A 186 17.81 -8.82 -10.44
CA LYS A 186 17.30 -10.21 -10.35
C LYS A 186 17.71 -10.91 -9.06
N GLU A 187 18.88 -10.58 -8.53
CA GLU A 187 19.33 -11.08 -7.24
C GLU A 187 18.48 -10.56 -6.07
N GLN A 188 17.93 -9.33 -6.16
CA GLN A 188 17.01 -8.80 -5.17
C GLN A 188 15.67 -9.55 -5.21
N LEU A 189 15.14 -9.82 -6.40
CA LEU A 189 13.91 -10.61 -6.57
C LEU A 189 14.08 -12.04 -6.06
N SER A 190 15.19 -12.69 -6.40
CA SER A 190 15.50 -14.02 -5.87
C SER A 190 15.67 -14.01 -4.35
N LYS A 191 16.37 -13.00 -3.81
CA LYS A 191 16.65 -12.90 -2.37
C LYS A 191 15.39 -12.60 -1.55
N TYR A 192 14.52 -11.69 -2.02
CA TYR A 192 13.43 -11.14 -1.21
C TYR A 192 12.04 -11.69 -1.55
N LEU A 193 11.84 -12.22 -2.77
CA LEU A 193 10.57 -12.80 -3.20
C LEU A 193 10.68 -14.30 -3.55
N ASN A 194 11.90 -14.85 -3.60
CA ASN A 194 12.19 -16.20 -4.08
C ASN A 194 11.83 -16.40 -5.56
N ASP A 195 11.81 -15.29 -6.33
CA ASP A 195 11.54 -15.31 -7.76
C ASP A 195 12.83 -15.32 -8.56
N ASN A 196 12.94 -16.26 -9.49
CA ASN A 196 14.08 -16.39 -10.38
C ASN A 196 13.71 -15.83 -11.75
N VAL A 197 14.17 -14.62 -12.02
CA VAL A 197 14.03 -13.97 -13.33
C VAL A 197 15.37 -13.98 -14.07
N GLU A 198 15.34 -13.91 -15.40
CA GLU A 198 16.55 -14.01 -16.20
C GLU A 198 17.35 -12.69 -16.21
N GLU A 199 16.68 -11.56 -16.17
CA GLU A 199 17.28 -10.23 -16.30
C GLU A 199 16.80 -9.26 -15.21
N ASP A 200 17.59 -8.20 -15.01
CA ASP A 200 17.21 -7.06 -14.18
C ASP A 200 16.00 -6.32 -14.78
N ILE A 201 15.15 -5.80 -13.93
CA ILE A 201 13.91 -5.14 -14.35
C ILE A 201 14.02 -3.63 -14.19
N VAL A 202 13.88 -2.90 -15.30
CA VAL A 202 13.82 -1.43 -15.26
C VAL A 202 12.46 -0.99 -14.73
N SER A 203 12.46 -0.17 -13.68
CA SER A 203 11.23 0.23 -12.95
C SER A 203 10.20 0.95 -13.81
N SER A 204 10.61 1.71 -14.82
CA SER A 204 9.68 2.34 -15.77
C SER A 204 8.95 1.31 -16.66
N LYS A 205 9.62 0.24 -17.06
CA LYS A 205 9.00 -0.86 -17.82
C LYS A 205 8.06 -1.69 -16.96
N LEU A 206 8.47 -1.94 -15.71
CA LEU A 206 7.60 -2.60 -14.74
C LEU A 206 6.33 -1.78 -14.50
N LEU A 207 6.47 -0.46 -14.38
CA LEU A 207 5.34 0.43 -14.20
C LEU A 207 4.34 0.37 -15.38
N GLU A 208 4.84 0.24 -16.60
CA GLU A 208 3.98 0.06 -17.79
C GLU A 208 3.13 -1.22 -17.66
N SER A 209 3.74 -2.34 -17.24
CA SER A 209 3.03 -3.61 -17.00
C SER A 209 2.01 -3.49 -15.87
N VAL A 210 2.42 -2.96 -14.72
CA VAL A 210 1.55 -2.78 -13.55
C VAL A 210 0.31 -1.95 -13.90
N ARG A 211 0.49 -0.92 -14.71
CA ARG A 211 -0.60 -0.02 -15.14
C ARG A 211 -1.65 -0.68 -16.04
N GLU A 212 -1.40 -1.87 -16.54
CA GLU A 212 -2.46 -2.60 -17.26
C GLU A 212 -3.61 -2.98 -16.32
N ARG A 213 -3.29 -3.29 -15.04
CA ARG A 213 -4.26 -3.78 -14.05
C ARG A 213 -4.49 -2.85 -12.87
N TRP A 214 -3.62 -1.84 -12.68
CA TRP A 214 -3.64 -0.95 -11.54
C TRP A 214 -3.60 0.51 -11.96
N ASN A 215 -4.36 1.36 -11.26
CA ASN A 215 -4.16 2.81 -11.24
C ASN A 215 -3.09 3.11 -10.18
N VAL A 216 -1.92 3.54 -10.63
CA VAL A 216 -0.73 3.71 -9.78
C VAL A 216 -0.53 5.16 -9.42
N PHE A 217 -0.43 5.47 -8.14
CA PHE A 217 -0.19 6.79 -7.56
C PHE A 217 0.97 6.77 -6.58
N HIS A 218 1.56 7.94 -6.37
CA HIS A 218 2.49 8.17 -5.27
C HIS A 218 2.06 9.39 -4.46
N ILE A 219 1.94 9.20 -3.14
CA ILE A 219 1.79 10.30 -2.18
C ILE A 219 3.16 10.63 -1.64
N HIS A 220 3.66 11.80 -2.01
CA HIS A 220 5.00 12.25 -1.65
C HIS A 220 4.99 13.04 -0.36
N CYS A 221 5.79 12.60 0.61
CA CYS A 221 5.98 13.29 1.87
C CYS A 221 6.99 14.43 1.71
N ASN A 222 6.59 15.63 2.02
CA ASN A 222 7.44 16.82 1.90
C ASN A 222 8.27 17.03 3.17
N GLY A 223 9.47 16.49 3.22
CA GLY A 223 10.41 16.72 4.30
C GLY A 223 11.82 17.06 3.75
N GLY A 224 12.42 18.17 4.08
CA GLY A 224 13.84 18.48 3.90
C GLY A 224 14.38 18.51 2.46
N SER A 225 15.13 17.53 2.01
CA SER A 225 15.86 17.51 0.73
C SER A 225 15.06 17.10 -0.52
N TYR A 226 13.76 17.05 -0.48
CA TYR A 226 12.88 16.21 -1.28
C TYR A 226 12.31 16.77 -2.58
N ARG A 227 12.59 18.00 -2.94
CA ARG A 227 12.18 18.50 -4.28
C ARG A 227 12.73 17.67 -5.44
N ALA A 228 13.92 17.10 -5.27
CA ALA A 228 14.53 16.23 -6.28
C ALA A 228 13.79 14.89 -6.38
N SER A 229 13.39 14.31 -5.25
CA SER A 229 12.64 13.05 -5.20
C SER A 229 11.26 13.21 -5.81
N GLN A 230 10.52 14.26 -5.44
CA GLN A 230 9.22 14.57 -6.05
C GLN A 230 9.33 14.73 -7.57
N THR A 231 10.33 15.50 -8.06
CA THR A 231 10.55 15.67 -9.51
C THR A 231 10.88 14.34 -10.21
N ASN A 232 11.61 13.44 -9.54
CA ASN A 232 11.89 12.11 -10.08
C ASN A 232 10.60 11.28 -10.19
N TRP A 233 9.72 11.35 -9.19
CA TRP A 233 8.42 10.71 -9.21
C TRP A 233 7.51 11.27 -10.32
N GLU A 234 7.43 12.59 -10.46
CA GLU A 234 6.66 13.24 -11.53
C GLU A 234 7.13 12.86 -12.94
N LYS A 235 8.45 12.68 -13.12
CA LYS A 235 9.02 12.18 -14.38
C LYS A 235 8.67 10.71 -14.64
N LEU A 236 8.60 9.90 -13.59
CA LEU A 236 8.34 8.46 -13.68
C LEU A 236 6.84 8.17 -13.85
N LEU A 237 6.01 8.73 -12.98
CA LEU A 237 4.57 8.48 -12.98
C LEU A 237 3.78 9.42 -13.91
N GLY A 238 4.27 10.63 -14.11
CA GLY A 238 3.53 11.74 -14.73
C GLY A 238 2.96 12.71 -13.70
N THR A 239 2.88 13.97 -14.07
CA THR A 239 2.30 15.05 -13.26
C THR A 239 0.82 14.75 -12.99
N GLY A 240 0.35 14.85 -11.79
CA GLY A 240 -1.04 14.54 -11.41
C GLY A 240 -1.27 13.10 -10.89
N LEU A 241 -0.27 12.22 -11.04
CA LEU A 241 -0.25 10.91 -10.38
C LEU A 241 0.68 10.90 -9.15
N VAL A 242 1.33 12.02 -8.89
CA VAL A 242 2.12 12.31 -7.70
C VAL A 242 1.42 13.43 -6.94
N VAL A 243 1.06 13.16 -5.69
CA VAL A 243 0.37 14.13 -4.82
C VAL A 243 1.25 14.40 -3.61
N SER A 244 1.54 15.66 -3.35
CA SER A 244 2.26 16.02 -2.12
C SER A 244 1.32 16.05 -0.94
N MET A 245 1.76 15.50 0.18
CA MET A 245 1.04 15.58 1.45
C MET A 245 1.65 16.61 2.40
N ALA A 246 0.89 17.05 3.37
CA ALA A 246 1.37 17.87 4.45
C ALA A 246 2.43 17.13 5.29
N ASN A 247 3.39 17.86 5.89
CA ASN A 247 4.48 17.25 6.64
C ASN A 247 4.02 16.43 7.85
N ASP A 248 2.88 16.80 8.43
CA ASP A 248 2.25 16.07 9.54
C ASP A 248 1.32 14.93 9.08
N GLY A 249 1.15 14.75 7.76
CA GLY A 249 0.29 13.73 7.16
C GLY A 249 -1.20 13.95 7.39
N SER A 250 -1.62 15.09 7.94
CA SER A 250 -3.01 15.34 8.33
C SER A 250 -4.00 15.29 7.16
N ASP A 251 -3.54 15.52 5.94
CA ASP A 251 -4.33 15.56 4.71
C ASP A 251 -4.41 14.19 3.98
N ILE A 252 -3.71 13.16 4.45
CA ILE A 252 -3.79 11.79 3.88
C ILE A 252 -5.24 11.30 3.83
N LYS A 253 -6.03 11.59 4.87
CA LYS A 253 -7.44 11.24 4.96
C LYS A 253 -8.31 11.81 3.84
N ASP A 254 -7.87 12.92 3.24
CA ASP A 254 -8.56 13.57 2.12
C ASP A 254 -7.97 13.17 0.76
N ILE A 255 -6.65 12.91 0.72
CA ILE A 255 -5.93 12.54 -0.50
C ILE A 255 -6.30 11.13 -0.94
N ILE A 256 -6.18 10.14 -0.06
CA ILE A 256 -6.43 8.72 -0.42
C ILE A 256 -7.85 8.51 -0.98
N PRO A 257 -8.92 9.00 -0.33
CA PRO A 257 -10.27 8.85 -0.89
C PRO A 257 -10.43 9.50 -2.26
N LYS A 258 -9.85 10.69 -2.49
CA LYS A 258 -9.93 11.36 -3.80
C LYS A 258 -9.28 10.54 -4.91
N LEU A 259 -8.11 9.92 -4.64
CA LEU A 259 -7.43 9.06 -5.61
C LEU A 259 -8.27 7.80 -5.92
N ILE A 260 -8.82 7.17 -4.89
CA ILE A 260 -9.67 5.97 -5.03
C ILE A 260 -10.92 6.30 -5.83
N LEU A 261 -11.64 7.36 -5.45
CA LEU A 261 -12.89 7.77 -6.10
C LEU A 261 -12.69 8.22 -7.54
N GLY A 262 -11.55 8.82 -7.85
CA GLY A 262 -11.17 9.18 -9.22
C GLY A 262 -11.01 7.97 -10.16
N CYS A 263 -10.80 6.77 -9.59
CA CYS A 263 -10.59 5.53 -10.33
C CYS A 263 -11.78 4.57 -10.28
N TYR A 264 -12.64 4.71 -9.28
CA TYR A 264 -13.76 3.81 -9.08
C TYR A 264 -14.86 4.06 -10.14
N ARG A 265 -15.18 3.02 -10.91
CA ARG A 265 -16.33 3.03 -11.82
C ARG A 265 -17.50 2.38 -11.10
N LYS A 266 -18.55 3.15 -10.90
CA LYS A 266 -19.81 2.55 -10.40
C LYS A 266 -20.28 1.51 -11.42
N PRO A 267 -20.72 0.32 -10.98
CA PRO A 267 -21.36 -0.62 -11.87
C PRO A 267 -22.53 0.08 -12.58
N GLU A 268 -22.63 -0.14 -13.89
CA GLU A 268 -23.86 0.25 -14.60
C GLU A 268 -24.99 -0.54 -13.99
N ASN A 269 -25.99 0.16 -13.43
CA ASN A 269 -27.21 -0.50 -12.98
C ASN A 269 -27.85 -1.09 -14.26
N ASP A 270 -27.91 -2.42 -14.33
CA ASP A 270 -28.82 -3.09 -15.25
C ASP A 270 -30.25 -2.66 -14.85
N GLU A 271 -30.80 -1.69 -15.60
CA GLU A 271 -32.21 -1.30 -15.52
C GLU A 271 -33.09 -2.41 -16.12
#